data_0dcc32a15d74e847fe5069b41abac645
#
_entry.id   0dcc32a15d74e847fe5069b41abac645
#
_cell.length_a   1.000
_cell.length_b   1.000
_cell.length_c   1.000
_cell.angle_alpha   90.00
_cell.angle_beta   90.00
_cell.angle_gamma   90.00
#
_symmetry.space_group_name_H-M   'P 1'
#
loop_
_entity.id
_entity.type
_entity.pdbx_description
1 polymer ?
#
loop_
_entity_poly.entity_id
_entity_poly.type
_entity_poly.pdbx_seq_one_letter_code
_entity_poly.pdbx_strand_id
1 'polypeptide(L)'
;MPKLSDSTRGEFALIEKIRDLSAPVPEGVLGIGDDCAVLPQKDGLQSLVSCDLLVEGEHFVLDRISPRELGWKSAAVNISDIAAMGGRPRGTFLSLCLPEKFSEADVLEFIEGYNALSSRFSCPLLGGDTTRGKLLCINVTVLGECPAGRAVLRSGARSGDLICVTGPLGDSATGLELILSGRSSDPNYQYLKERHYLPVPRVDEGMAIAKAGAGAMMDISDGVASDLRHILKASSVGAEVDCGAIPMSTQMQKTCASLGLDPVEKALCGGEDYELLFTIGEQELKRLDVEHYVIGRITAGSTLVWKGSDRDYLGFRHF
;
A
#
# COMPACT_ATOMS: atom_id res chain seq x y z
N MET A 1 -8.95 -12.03 -30.86
CA MET A 1 -9.03 -10.65 -30.40
C MET A 1 -9.24 -10.69 -28.90
N PRO A 2 -8.30 -10.24 -28.06
CA PRO A 2 -8.56 -10.16 -26.63
C PRO A 2 -9.63 -9.07 -26.41
N LYS A 3 -10.66 -9.40 -25.65
CA LYS A 3 -11.67 -8.44 -25.23
C LYS A 3 -10.96 -7.40 -24.36
N LEU A 4 -11.03 -6.14 -24.75
CA LEU A 4 -10.69 -5.01 -23.90
C LEU A 4 -11.35 -5.25 -22.53
N SER A 5 -10.55 -5.31 -21.47
CA SER A 5 -11.04 -5.43 -20.11
C SER A 5 -11.98 -4.26 -19.83
N ASP A 6 -13.22 -4.60 -19.48
CA ASP A 6 -14.32 -3.67 -19.25
C ASP A 6 -13.91 -2.74 -18.08
N SER A 7 -13.36 -1.57 -18.38
CA SER A 7 -12.98 -0.55 -17.42
C SER A 7 -14.16 0.00 -16.60
N THR A 8 -15.36 -0.54 -16.85
CA THR A 8 -16.61 -0.17 -16.17
C THR A 8 -16.94 -1.11 -15.00
N ARG A 9 -16.13 -2.16 -14.76
CA ARG A 9 -16.31 -3.13 -13.68
C ARG A 9 -15.02 -3.21 -12.85
N GLY A 10 -15.17 -3.39 -11.55
CA GLY A 10 -14.07 -3.48 -10.59
C GLY A 10 -14.19 -2.40 -9.51
N GLU A 11 -13.37 -2.53 -8.47
CA GLU A 11 -13.38 -1.70 -7.29
C GLU A 11 -13.27 -0.21 -7.61
N PHE A 12 -12.25 0.19 -8.36
CA PHE A 12 -12.03 1.61 -8.71
C PHE A 12 -13.15 2.20 -9.55
N ALA A 13 -13.78 1.41 -10.43
CA ALA A 13 -14.95 1.87 -11.17
C ALA A 13 -16.16 2.10 -10.23
N LEU A 14 -16.28 1.29 -9.17
CA LEU A 14 -17.28 1.50 -8.13
C LEU A 14 -16.97 2.74 -7.31
N ILE A 15 -15.72 2.93 -6.90
CA ILE A 15 -15.27 4.12 -6.15
C ILE A 15 -15.50 5.41 -6.95
N GLU A 16 -15.21 5.42 -8.26
CA GLU A 16 -15.52 6.56 -9.13
C GLU A 16 -17.02 6.88 -9.13
N LYS A 17 -17.91 5.87 -9.24
CA LYS A 17 -19.36 6.07 -9.18
C LYS A 17 -19.81 6.59 -7.82
N ILE A 18 -19.23 6.10 -6.72
CA ILE A 18 -19.52 6.59 -5.38
C ILE A 18 -19.13 8.07 -5.28
N ARG A 19 -17.94 8.44 -5.75
CA ARG A 19 -17.48 9.82 -5.79
C ARG A 19 -18.44 10.72 -6.57
N ASP A 20 -18.88 10.27 -7.75
CA ASP A 20 -19.75 11.05 -8.64
C ASP A 20 -21.17 11.24 -8.06
N LEU A 21 -21.61 10.32 -7.20
CA LEU A 21 -22.88 10.39 -6.48
C LEU A 21 -22.79 11.11 -5.12
N SER A 22 -21.57 11.32 -4.61
CA SER A 22 -21.36 11.97 -3.32
C SER A 22 -21.58 13.47 -3.40
N ALA A 23 -21.96 14.07 -2.27
CA ALA A 23 -22.06 15.52 -2.18
C ALA A 23 -20.71 16.19 -2.48
N PRO A 24 -20.73 17.38 -3.11
CA PRO A 24 -19.50 18.13 -3.35
C PRO A 24 -18.72 18.38 -2.05
N VAL A 25 -17.41 18.16 -2.08
CA VAL A 25 -16.54 18.47 -0.95
C VAL A 25 -16.34 19.99 -0.84
N PRO A 26 -16.13 20.53 0.37
CA PRO A 26 -15.85 21.96 0.56
C PRO A 26 -14.57 22.40 -0.15
N GLU A 27 -14.48 23.70 -0.45
CA GLU A 27 -13.26 24.29 -1.01
C GLU A 27 -12.04 24.01 -0.11
N GLY A 28 -10.93 23.62 -0.73
CA GLY A 28 -9.69 23.28 -0.05
C GLY A 28 -9.63 21.86 0.50
N VAL A 29 -10.70 21.06 0.35
CA VAL A 29 -10.73 19.63 0.71
C VAL A 29 -10.43 18.78 -0.51
N LEU A 30 -9.49 17.83 -0.41
CA LEU A 30 -9.34 16.70 -1.33
C LEU A 30 -10.15 15.53 -0.76
N GLY A 31 -11.11 15.03 -1.50
CA GLY A 31 -11.94 13.87 -1.13
C GLY A 31 -11.46 12.58 -1.78
N ILE A 32 -12.43 11.75 -2.22
CA ILE A 32 -12.19 10.43 -2.82
C ILE A 32 -11.30 10.53 -4.06
N GLY A 33 -10.21 9.75 -4.11
CA GLY A 33 -9.36 9.63 -5.31
C GLY A 33 -7.85 9.55 -5.05
N ASP A 34 -7.43 9.65 -3.79
CA ASP A 34 -6.04 9.50 -3.36
C ASP A 34 -5.95 8.58 -2.13
N ASP A 35 -4.74 8.28 -1.62
CA ASP A 35 -4.54 7.39 -0.47
C ASP A 35 -5.21 7.93 0.81
N CYS A 36 -5.24 9.25 0.97
CA CYS A 36 -5.99 9.90 2.05
C CYS A 36 -6.88 11.02 1.53
N ALA A 37 -7.96 11.32 2.25
CA ALA A 37 -8.60 12.61 2.18
C ALA A 37 -7.69 13.68 2.83
N VAL A 38 -7.62 14.88 2.22
CA VAL A 38 -6.83 16.01 2.76
C VAL A 38 -7.77 17.12 3.18
N LEU A 39 -7.71 17.48 4.47
CA LEU A 39 -8.54 18.52 5.04
C LEU A 39 -7.66 19.69 5.53
N PRO A 40 -8.04 20.95 5.22
CA PRO A 40 -7.30 22.11 5.71
C PRO A 40 -7.38 22.19 7.23
N GLN A 41 -6.25 22.48 7.86
CA GLN A 41 -6.17 22.79 9.28
C GLN A 41 -5.73 24.26 9.50
N LYS A 42 -5.80 24.70 10.75
CA LYS A 42 -5.15 25.95 11.18
C LYS A 42 -3.64 25.74 11.30
N ASP A 43 -2.91 26.84 11.41
CA ASP A 43 -1.46 26.84 11.71
C ASP A 43 -0.55 26.23 10.64
N GLY A 44 -0.98 26.27 9.39
CA GLY A 44 -0.13 25.83 8.25
C GLY A 44 0.00 24.33 8.12
N LEU A 45 -0.92 23.56 8.67
CA LEU A 45 -1.02 22.11 8.54
C LEU A 45 -2.22 21.68 7.70
N GLN A 46 -2.20 20.42 7.25
CA GLN A 46 -3.32 19.69 6.65
C GLN A 46 -3.48 18.36 7.37
N SER A 47 -4.72 17.96 7.67
CA SER A 47 -5.03 16.60 8.11
C SER A 47 -5.08 15.66 6.94
N LEU A 48 -4.53 14.49 7.15
CA LEU A 48 -4.67 13.32 6.29
C LEU A 48 -5.57 12.32 7.01
N VAL A 49 -6.56 11.77 6.30
CA VAL A 49 -7.51 10.82 6.89
C VAL A 49 -7.72 9.68 5.89
N SER A 50 -7.43 8.46 6.31
CA SER A 50 -7.75 7.25 5.56
C SER A 50 -8.50 6.23 6.41
N CYS A 51 -9.10 5.25 5.76
CA CYS A 51 -9.90 4.23 6.41
C CYS A 51 -9.91 2.94 5.59
N ASP A 52 -9.34 1.87 6.16
CA ASP A 52 -9.34 0.55 5.55
C ASP A 52 -10.20 -0.46 6.32
N LEU A 53 -10.67 -1.44 5.58
CA LEU A 53 -11.46 -2.55 6.10
C LEU A 53 -10.78 -3.89 5.74
N LEU A 54 -10.37 -4.64 6.76
CA LEU A 54 -9.88 -6.01 6.60
C LEU A 54 -10.99 -7.00 6.98
N VAL A 55 -11.25 -7.97 6.11
CA VAL A 55 -12.31 -8.96 6.26
C VAL A 55 -11.71 -10.36 6.24
N GLU A 56 -12.10 -11.20 7.20
CA GLU A 56 -11.75 -12.62 7.25
C GLU A 56 -12.16 -13.32 5.96
N GLY A 57 -11.24 -14.09 5.39
CA GLY A 57 -11.44 -14.84 4.15
C GLY A 57 -11.08 -14.06 2.88
N GLU A 58 -11.01 -12.72 2.94
CA GLU A 58 -10.59 -11.85 1.84
C GLU A 58 -9.15 -11.35 2.04
N HIS A 59 -8.89 -10.69 3.15
CA HIS A 59 -7.59 -10.05 3.43
C HIS A 59 -6.69 -10.88 4.35
N PHE A 60 -7.25 -11.85 5.06
CA PHE A 60 -6.49 -12.76 5.92
C PHE A 60 -7.26 -14.07 6.16
N VAL A 61 -6.52 -15.14 6.41
CA VAL A 61 -7.06 -16.44 6.82
C VAL A 61 -6.84 -16.59 8.32
N LEU A 62 -7.92 -16.51 9.12
CA LEU A 62 -7.84 -16.46 10.58
C LEU A 62 -7.06 -17.63 11.21
N ASP A 63 -7.17 -18.83 10.63
CA ASP A 63 -6.46 -20.03 11.13
C ASP A 63 -4.95 -20.05 10.73
N ARG A 64 -4.46 -19.05 10.01
CA ARG A 64 -3.09 -18.97 9.50
C ARG A 64 -2.28 -17.80 10.06
N ILE A 65 -2.93 -16.88 10.74
CA ILE A 65 -2.32 -15.67 11.32
C ILE A 65 -2.63 -15.66 12.83
N SER A 66 -1.64 -15.33 13.65
CA SER A 66 -1.92 -15.10 15.07
C SER A 66 -2.64 -13.78 15.30
N PRO A 67 -3.42 -13.63 16.38
CA PRO A 67 -4.06 -12.35 16.70
C PRO A 67 -3.06 -11.20 16.79
N ARG A 68 -1.87 -11.44 17.32
CA ARG A 68 -0.78 -10.45 17.41
C ARG A 68 -0.29 -9.99 16.02
N GLU A 69 -0.03 -10.94 15.11
CA GLU A 69 0.37 -10.62 13.73
C GLU A 69 -0.74 -9.84 13.01
N LEU A 70 -2.00 -10.24 13.21
CA LEU A 70 -3.15 -9.56 12.62
C LEU A 70 -3.32 -8.13 13.14
N GLY A 71 -3.10 -7.92 14.45
CA GLY A 71 -3.10 -6.58 15.04
C GLY A 71 -2.01 -5.69 14.45
N TRP A 72 -0.79 -6.22 14.31
CA TRP A 72 0.30 -5.51 13.64
C TRP A 72 -0.05 -5.12 12.20
N LYS A 73 -0.50 -6.11 11.39
CA LYS A 73 -0.88 -5.88 9.99
C LYS A 73 -1.98 -4.82 9.89
N SER A 74 -3.01 -4.88 10.73
CA SER A 74 -4.11 -3.92 10.72
C SER A 74 -3.67 -2.48 11.01
N ALA A 75 -2.69 -2.29 11.89
CA ALA A 75 -2.10 -0.97 12.10
C ALA A 75 -1.21 -0.54 10.92
N ALA A 76 -0.46 -1.48 10.35
CA ALA A 76 0.51 -1.21 9.30
C ALA A 76 -0.14 -0.69 8.02
N VAL A 77 -1.17 -1.38 7.52
CA VAL A 77 -1.83 -1.02 6.26
C VAL A 77 -2.36 0.40 6.29
N ASN A 78 -2.99 0.81 7.39
CA ASN A 78 -3.55 2.14 7.54
C ASN A 78 -2.48 3.24 7.72
N ILE A 79 -1.43 2.96 8.49
CA ILE A 79 -0.32 3.92 8.67
C ILE A 79 0.44 4.10 7.35
N SER A 80 0.42 3.10 6.48
CA SER A 80 1.02 3.15 5.15
C SER A 80 0.41 4.25 4.27
N ASP A 81 -0.91 4.44 4.30
CA ASP A 81 -1.59 5.53 3.56
C ASP A 81 -1.09 6.92 3.97
N ILE A 82 -0.85 7.11 5.27
CA ILE A 82 -0.28 8.38 5.75
C ILE A 82 1.15 8.56 5.23
N ALA A 83 1.94 7.48 5.22
CA ALA A 83 3.29 7.50 4.66
C ALA A 83 3.28 7.77 3.16
N ALA A 84 2.33 7.19 2.42
CA ALA A 84 2.11 7.37 0.99
C ALA A 84 1.87 8.84 0.60
N MET A 85 1.32 9.64 1.51
CA MET A 85 1.11 11.07 1.30
C MET A 85 2.20 11.96 1.92
N GLY A 86 3.29 11.36 2.43
CA GLY A 86 4.39 12.09 3.07
C GLY A 86 4.02 12.71 4.41
N GLY A 87 3.02 12.13 5.08
CA GLY A 87 2.49 12.60 6.35
C GLY A 87 3.08 11.91 7.57
N ARG A 88 2.78 12.49 8.75
CA ARG A 88 3.05 11.90 10.04
C ARG A 88 1.75 11.38 10.64
N PRO A 89 1.63 10.10 11.01
CA PRO A 89 0.47 9.58 11.69
C PRO A 89 0.30 10.21 13.10
N ARG A 90 -0.93 10.39 13.56
CA ARG A 90 -1.27 11.06 14.81
C ARG A 90 -2.15 10.25 15.74
N GLY A 91 -2.91 9.31 15.20
CA GLY A 91 -3.77 8.46 16.00
C GLY A 91 -4.72 7.66 15.11
N THR A 92 -5.33 6.64 15.70
CA THR A 92 -6.25 5.74 15.01
C THR A 92 -7.53 5.53 15.80
N PHE A 93 -8.60 5.14 15.07
CA PHE A 93 -9.83 4.59 15.63
C PHE A 93 -10.02 3.19 15.06
N LEU A 94 -10.38 2.24 15.92
CA LEU A 94 -10.49 0.80 15.57
C LEU A 94 -11.92 0.33 15.82
N SER A 95 -12.59 -0.19 14.77
CA SER A 95 -13.88 -0.85 14.90
C SER A 95 -13.74 -2.34 14.60
N LEU A 96 -14.25 -3.19 15.50
CA LEU A 96 -14.14 -4.65 15.41
C LEU A 96 -15.53 -5.28 15.34
N CYS A 97 -15.76 -6.13 14.33
CA CYS A 97 -16.86 -7.06 14.30
C CYS A 97 -16.31 -8.45 14.67
N LEU A 98 -16.70 -8.96 15.85
CA LEU A 98 -16.08 -10.13 16.48
C LEU A 98 -16.95 -11.38 16.32
N PRO A 99 -16.46 -12.45 15.63
CA PRO A 99 -17.13 -13.75 15.64
C PRO A 99 -16.96 -14.46 16.99
N GLU A 100 -17.86 -15.39 17.29
CA GLU A 100 -17.83 -16.14 18.56
C GLU A 100 -16.51 -16.89 18.80
N LYS A 101 -15.86 -17.33 17.73
CA LYS A 101 -14.56 -18.03 17.75
C LYS A 101 -13.35 -17.15 18.07
N PHE A 102 -13.50 -15.83 18.08
CA PHE A 102 -12.42 -14.87 18.43
C PHE A 102 -12.64 -14.40 19.86
N SER A 103 -11.89 -14.99 20.78
CA SER A 103 -12.07 -14.82 22.22
C SER A 103 -11.57 -13.46 22.74
N GLU A 104 -11.89 -13.14 23.99
CA GLU A 104 -11.34 -11.95 24.66
C GLU A 104 -9.80 -11.99 24.72
N ALA A 105 -9.20 -13.17 24.94
CA ALA A 105 -7.75 -13.33 24.92
C ALA A 105 -7.16 -13.02 23.55
N ASP A 106 -7.82 -13.44 22.48
CA ASP A 106 -7.40 -13.13 21.10
C ASP A 106 -7.48 -11.61 20.81
N VAL A 107 -8.53 -10.94 21.31
CA VAL A 107 -8.66 -9.48 21.20
C VAL A 107 -7.51 -8.79 21.93
N LEU A 108 -7.15 -9.21 23.14
CA LEU A 108 -6.04 -8.61 23.88
C LEU A 108 -4.70 -8.82 23.17
N GLU A 109 -4.44 -10.03 22.66
CA GLU A 109 -3.24 -10.33 21.89
C GLU A 109 -3.20 -9.51 20.58
N PHE A 110 -4.33 -9.32 19.90
CA PHE A 110 -4.46 -8.44 18.75
C PHE A 110 -4.07 -7.00 19.10
N ILE A 111 -4.59 -6.45 20.20
CA ILE A 111 -4.28 -5.09 20.64
C ILE A 111 -2.79 -4.96 21.02
N GLU A 112 -2.18 -5.99 21.59
CA GLU A 112 -0.72 -5.98 21.84
C GLU A 112 0.08 -5.86 20.54
N GLY A 113 -0.29 -6.63 19.50
CA GLY A 113 0.34 -6.55 18.18
C GLY A 113 0.13 -5.18 17.51
N TYR A 114 -1.09 -4.68 17.58
CA TYR A 114 -1.48 -3.37 17.08
C TYR A 114 -0.63 -2.25 17.71
N ASN A 115 -0.54 -2.24 19.04
CA ASN A 115 0.22 -1.25 19.79
C ASN A 115 1.73 -1.41 19.58
N ALA A 116 2.23 -2.62 19.37
CA ALA A 116 3.65 -2.87 19.11
C ALA A 116 4.14 -2.15 17.85
N LEU A 117 3.29 -2.06 16.81
CA LEU A 117 3.60 -1.29 15.62
C LEU A 117 3.31 0.20 15.81
N SER A 118 2.07 0.56 16.17
CA SER A 118 1.61 1.95 16.17
C SER A 118 2.43 2.84 17.10
N SER A 119 2.95 2.28 18.19
CA SER A 119 3.84 3.01 19.12
C SER A 119 5.15 3.44 18.48
N ARG A 120 5.68 2.70 17.49
CA ARG A 120 6.90 3.07 16.77
C ARG A 120 6.75 4.41 16.06
N PHE A 121 5.53 4.73 15.64
CA PHE A 121 5.20 5.95 14.92
C PHE A 121 4.48 6.99 15.78
N SER A 122 4.44 6.78 17.13
CA SER A 122 3.69 7.67 18.05
C SER A 122 2.24 7.88 17.60
N CYS A 123 1.60 6.82 17.11
CA CYS A 123 0.25 6.79 16.57
C CYS A 123 -0.69 5.98 17.50
N PRO A 124 -1.14 6.55 18.63
CA PRO A 124 -1.94 5.80 19.61
C PRO A 124 -3.33 5.45 19.08
N LEU A 125 -3.89 4.37 19.60
CA LEU A 125 -5.31 4.05 19.48
C LEU A 125 -6.12 5.01 20.37
N LEU A 126 -6.99 5.84 19.75
CA LEU A 126 -7.75 6.89 20.41
C LEU A 126 -9.16 6.47 20.80
N GLY A 127 -9.70 5.45 20.16
CA GLY A 127 -11.07 4.97 20.40
C GLY A 127 -11.52 4.01 19.33
N GLY A 128 -12.80 3.75 19.25
CA GLY A 128 -13.39 2.84 18.27
C GLY A 128 -14.72 2.26 18.74
N ASP A 129 -15.09 1.14 18.13
CA ASP A 129 -16.33 0.43 18.45
C ASP A 129 -16.13 -1.10 18.39
N THR A 130 -16.95 -1.86 19.10
CA THR A 130 -16.93 -3.33 19.06
C THR A 130 -18.35 -3.87 18.96
N THR A 131 -18.56 -4.80 18.05
CA THR A 131 -19.85 -5.47 17.90
C THR A 131 -19.66 -6.97 17.60
N ARG A 132 -20.73 -7.74 17.69
CA ARG A 132 -20.71 -9.16 17.32
C ARG A 132 -21.09 -9.34 15.86
N GLY A 133 -20.43 -10.32 15.18
CA GLY A 133 -20.76 -10.72 13.83
C GLY A 133 -20.40 -12.15 13.52
N LYS A 134 -20.53 -12.54 12.27
CA LYS A 134 -20.22 -13.91 11.80
C LYS A 134 -18.78 -14.09 11.39
N LEU A 135 -18.15 -13.03 10.89
CA LEU A 135 -16.77 -12.96 10.45
C LEU A 135 -16.04 -11.91 11.26
N LEU A 136 -14.72 -12.07 11.39
CA LEU A 136 -13.87 -11.03 11.92
C LEU A 136 -13.72 -9.94 10.85
N CYS A 137 -14.23 -8.74 11.15
CA CYS A 137 -13.99 -7.55 10.32
C CYS A 137 -13.29 -6.51 11.18
N ILE A 138 -12.27 -5.89 10.62
CA ILE A 138 -11.41 -4.92 11.29
C ILE A 138 -11.42 -3.67 10.45
N ASN A 139 -12.00 -2.59 10.96
CA ASN A 139 -11.93 -1.28 10.31
C ASN A 139 -11.05 -0.36 11.15
N VAL A 140 -10.07 0.25 10.49
CA VAL A 140 -9.20 1.24 11.11
C VAL A 140 -9.35 2.55 10.35
N THR A 141 -9.62 3.63 11.09
CA THR A 141 -9.50 4.99 10.58
C THR A 141 -8.22 5.59 11.14
N VAL A 142 -7.34 6.06 10.29
CA VAL A 142 -6.08 6.71 10.65
C VAL A 142 -6.15 8.21 10.41
N LEU A 143 -5.62 8.95 11.36
CA LEU A 143 -5.42 10.40 11.27
C LEU A 143 -3.92 10.68 11.17
N GLY A 144 -3.56 11.53 10.22
CA GLY A 144 -2.21 12.04 10.04
C GLY A 144 -2.21 13.52 9.77
N GLU A 145 -1.02 14.08 9.61
CA GLU A 145 -0.85 15.48 9.24
C GLU A 145 0.39 15.67 8.38
N CYS A 146 0.37 16.72 7.56
CA CYS A 146 1.53 17.22 6.84
C CYS A 146 1.48 18.77 6.76
N PRO A 147 2.57 19.45 6.41
CA PRO A 147 2.53 20.88 6.13
C PRO A 147 1.55 21.20 4.99
N ALA A 148 0.86 22.34 5.10
CA ALA A 148 -0.13 22.75 4.10
C ALA A 148 0.47 22.84 2.69
N GLY A 149 -0.19 22.21 1.71
CA GLY A 149 0.26 22.12 0.33
C GLY A 149 1.47 21.21 0.11
N ARG A 150 1.77 20.31 1.07
CA ARG A 150 2.91 19.37 0.97
C ARG A 150 2.51 17.90 0.94
N ALA A 151 1.22 17.58 1.02
CA ALA A 151 0.75 16.24 0.75
C ALA A 151 1.18 15.84 -0.68
N VAL A 152 1.87 14.71 -0.82
CA VAL A 152 2.20 14.15 -2.12
C VAL A 152 0.98 13.34 -2.57
N LEU A 153 0.52 13.60 -3.77
CA LEU A 153 -0.67 12.98 -4.34
C LEU A 153 -0.28 11.93 -5.37
N ARG A 154 -1.22 11.11 -5.79
CA ARG A 154 -1.08 10.26 -6.98
C ARG A 154 -0.94 11.07 -8.27
N SER A 155 -1.42 12.31 -8.26
CA SER A 155 -1.27 13.27 -9.36
C SER A 155 -0.02 14.13 -9.19
N GLY A 156 0.62 14.47 -10.31
CA GLY A 156 1.78 15.40 -10.29
C GLY A 156 3.06 14.80 -10.87
N ALA A 157 3.04 13.54 -11.30
CA ALA A 157 4.12 12.94 -12.07
C ALA A 157 4.29 13.66 -13.42
N ARG A 158 5.54 13.89 -13.82
CA ARG A 158 5.89 14.64 -15.04
C ARG A 158 6.75 13.80 -15.96
N SER A 159 6.57 13.96 -17.27
CA SER A 159 7.45 13.32 -18.25
C SER A 159 8.92 13.67 -17.97
N GLY A 160 9.76 12.63 -17.86
CA GLY A 160 11.15 12.73 -17.49
C GLY A 160 11.45 12.37 -16.04
N ASP A 161 10.46 12.36 -15.13
CA ASP A 161 10.64 11.91 -13.76
C ASP A 161 11.09 10.44 -13.74
N LEU A 162 11.92 10.10 -12.76
CA LEU A 162 12.28 8.73 -12.45
C LEU A 162 11.15 8.08 -11.63
N ILE A 163 10.93 6.79 -11.85
CA ILE A 163 10.02 5.95 -11.07
C ILE A 163 10.88 5.17 -10.09
N CYS A 164 10.57 5.29 -8.82
CA CYS A 164 11.34 4.69 -7.75
C CYS A 164 10.46 3.92 -6.78
N VAL A 165 11.06 2.91 -6.10
CA VAL A 165 10.46 2.20 -4.97
C VAL A 165 11.43 2.18 -3.79
N THR A 166 10.89 2.06 -2.56
CA THR A 166 11.70 2.14 -1.32
C THR A 166 12.32 0.82 -0.89
N GLY A 167 11.93 -0.32 -1.48
CA GLY A 167 12.46 -1.60 -1.07
C GLY A 167 12.15 -2.76 -2.02
N PRO A 168 12.60 -3.98 -1.66
CA PRO A 168 12.33 -5.20 -2.41
C PRO A 168 10.84 -5.51 -2.47
N LEU A 169 10.40 -6.02 -3.64
CA LEU A 169 9.01 -6.30 -3.96
C LEU A 169 8.76 -7.80 -4.16
N GLY A 170 7.50 -8.21 -3.92
CA GLY A 170 7.02 -9.58 -4.09
C GLY A 170 7.31 -10.51 -2.93
N ASP A 171 7.95 -10.02 -1.86
CA ASP A 171 8.21 -10.79 -0.65
C ASP A 171 6.90 -11.21 0.02
N SER A 172 5.96 -10.28 0.16
CA SER A 172 4.64 -10.51 0.76
C SER A 172 3.84 -11.56 -0.03
N ALA A 173 3.71 -11.40 -1.34
CA ALA A 173 2.99 -12.33 -2.20
C ALA A 173 3.62 -13.74 -2.21
N THR A 174 4.94 -13.84 -2.13
CA THR A 174 5.64 -15.14 -2.04
C THR A 174 5.45 -15.76 -0.66
N GLY A 175 5.43 -14.93 0.40
CA GLY A 175 5.10 -15.36 1.76
C GLY A 175 3.69 -15.94 1.86
N LEU A 176 2.71 -15.24 1.28
CA LEU A 176 1.33 -15.74 1.20
C LEU A 176 1.25 -17.10 0.48
N GLU A 177 1.97 -17.28 -0.62
CA GLU A 177 2.03 -18.57 -1.33
C GLU A 177 2.50 -19.71 -0.43
N LEU A 178 3.57 -19.48 0.37
CA LEU A 178 4.07 -20.47 1.33
C LEU A 178 3.06 -20.75 2.44
N ILE A 179 2.40 -19.72 2.95
CA ILE A 179 1.39 -19.82 4.02
C ILE A 179 0.20 -20.65 3.55
N LEU A 180 -0.37 -20.32 2.38
CA LEU A 180 -1.55 -21.00 1.84
C LEU A 180 -1.24 -22.45 1.44
N SER A 181 -0.07 -22.71 0.87
CA SER A 181 0.36 -24.07 0.52
C SER A 181 0.85 -24.90 1.70
N GLY A 182 0.94 -24.33 2.92
CA GLY A 182 1.39 -25.04 4.13
C GLY A 182 2.88 -25.42 4.09
N ARG A 183 3.71 -24.75 3.29
CA ARG A 183 5.13 -25.05 3.10
C ARG A 183 6.04 -24.42 4.15
N SER A 184 5.74 -24.64 5.42
CA SER A 184 6.51 -24.11 6.58
C SER A 184 7.95 -24.63 6.67
N SER A 185 8.29 -25.69 5.93
CA SER A 185 9.65 -26.24 5.86
C SER A 185 10.57 -25.54 4.85
N ASP A 186 10.06 -24.59 4.06
CA ASP A 186 10.91 -23.77 3.18
C ASP A 186 11.92 -22.98 4.03
N PRO A 187 13.22 -22.97 3.67
CA PRO A 187 14.25 -22.28 4.47
C PRO A 187 14.03 -20.76 4.58
N ASN A 188 13.27 -20.17 3.66
CA ASN A 188 12.94 -18.74 3.65
C ASN A 188 11.56 -18.44 4.26
N TYR A 189 10.83 -19.47 4.74
CA TYR A 189 9.44 -19.33 5.21
C TYR A 189 9.28 -18.24 6.25
N GLN A 190 10.13 -18.23 7.28
CA GLN A 190 10.01 -17.25 8.37
C GLN A 190 10.17 -15.80 7.85
N TYR A 191 11.20 -15.55 7.04
CA TYR A 191 11.44 -14.22 6.45
C TYR A 191 10.25 -13.77 5.60
N LEU A 192 9.78 -14.60 4.67
CA LEU A 192 8.70 -14.25 3.75
C LEU A 192 7.35 -14.14 4.46
N LYS A 193 7.10 -14.99 5.47
CA LYS A 193 5.93 -14.89 6.36
C LYS A 193 5.90 -13.55 7.11
N GLU A 194 7.05 -13.14 7.66
CA GLU A 194 7.17 -11.85 8.35
C GLU A 194 6.93 -10.68 7.41
N ARG A 195 7.43 -10.72 6.19
CA ARG A 195 7.16 -9.69 5.19
C ARG A 195 5.66 -9.56 4.88
N HIS A 196 4.91 -10.67 4.91
CA HIS A 196 3.46 -10.67 4.68
C HIS A 196 2.65 -10.24 5.91
N TYR A 197 2.99 -10.74 7.11
CA TYR A 197 2.18 -10.50 8.31
C TYR A 197 2.63 -9.31 9.14
N LEU A 198 3.89 -8.91 9.03
CA LEU A 198 4.50 -7.86 9.82
C LEU A 198 5.11 -6.74 8.94
N PRO A 199 4.35 -6.21 7.95
CA PRO A 199 4.87 -5.10 7.15
C PRO A 199 5.19 -3.90 8.03
N VAL A 200 6.13 -3.06 7.57
CA VAL A 200 6.55 -1.84 8.27
C VAL A 200 6.30 -0.65 7.36
N PRO A 201 5.36 0.22 7.69
CA PRO A 201 5.06 1.43 6.92
C PRO A 201 6.27 2.35 6.77
N ARG A 202 6.47 2.92 5.62
CA ARG A 202 7.62 3.75 5.25
C ARG A 202 7.40 5.24 5.62
N VAL A 203 7.08 5.51 6.89
CA VAL A 203 6.68 6.86 7.35
C VAL A 203 7.82 7.86 7.22
N ASP A 204 9.01 7.53 7.72
CA ASP A 204 10.16 8.43 7.70
C ASP A 204 10.65 8.63 6.26
N GLU A 205 10.64 7.56 5.46
CA GLU A 205 10.95 7.59 4.04
C GLU A 205 9.93 8.48 3.28
N GLY A 206 8.63 8.30 3.51
CA GLY A 206 7.57 9.10 2.88
C GLY A 206 7.71 10.59 3.17
N MET A 207 7.98 10.96 4.42
CA MET A 207 8.24 12.36 4.78
C MET A 207 9.50 12.91 4.10
N ALA A 208 10.56 12.11 4.01
CA ALA A 208 11.79 12.52 3.33
C ALA A 208 11.60 12.68 1.82
N ILE A 209 10.87 11.76 1.18
CA ILE A 209 10.51 11.80 -0.25
C ILE A 209 9.66 13.05 -0.55
N ALA A 210 8.65 13.32 0.27
CA ALA A 210 7.82 14.54 0.15
C ALA A 210 8.65 15.82 0.30
N LYS A 211 9.57 15.85 1.27
CA LYS A 211 10.49 16.98 1.48
C LYS A 211 11.45 17.17 0.31
N ALA A 212 11.90 16.10 -0.33
CA ALA A 212 12.77 16.16 -1.50
C ALA A 212 12.04 16.72 -2.73
N GLY A 213 10.72 16.68 -2.77
CA GLY A 213 9.90 17.24 -3.84
C GLY A 213 9.45 16.20 -4.88
N ALA A 214 9.09 15.00 -4.43
CA ALA A 214 8.46 14.00 -5.27
C ALA A 214 7.24 14.58 -6.00
N GLY A 215 7.06 14.18 -7.26
CA GLY A 215 5.94 14.62 -8.09
C GLY A 215 4.65 13.87 -7.74
N ALA A 216 4.72 12.56 -7.59
CA ALA A 216 3.61 11.70 -7.18
C ALA A 216 4.13 10.59 -6.27
N MET A 217 3.26 10.06 -5.41
CA MET A 217 3.58 8.95 -4.52
C MET A 217 2.31 8.20 -4.13
N MET A 218 2.45 6.91 -3.87
CA MET A 218 1.48 6.05 -3.19
C MET A 218 2.21 4.86 -2.57
N ASP A 219 1.57 4.10 -1.71
CA ASP A 219 2.12 2.82 -1.28
C ASP A 219 1.79 1.68 -2.27
N ILE A 220 2.47 0.55 -2.11
CA ILE A 220 2.29 -0.63 -2.94
C ILE A 220 1.42 -1.64 -2.17
N SER A 221 0.12 -1.58 -2.41
CA SER A 221 -0.90 -2.46 -1.81
C SER A 221 -1.40 -3.53 -2.77
N ASP A 222 -1.59 -3.21 -4.06
CA ASP A 222 -2.08 -4.13 -5.10
C ASP A 222 -0.98 -4.62 -6.07
N GLY A 223 0.24 -4.15 -5.86
CA GLY A 223 1.39 -4.40 -6.70
C GLY A 223 1.66 -3.31 -7.72
N VAL A 224 2.95 -3.09 -8.01
CA VAL A 224 3.43 -2.00 -8.87
C VAL A 224 2.64 -1.90 -10.19
N ALA A 225 2.24 -3.04 -10.76
CA ALA A 225 1.52 -3.06 -12.03
C ALA A 225 0.12 -2.41 -11.95
N SER A 226 -0.56 -2.50 -10.80
CA SER A 226 -1.81 -1.79 -10.53
C SER A 226 -1.54 -0.36 -10.10
N ASP A 227 -0.71 -0.19 -9.08
CA ASP A 227 -0.52 1.06 -8.36
C ASP A 227 0.09 2.14 -9.25
N LEU A 228 1.08 1.78 -10.08
CA LEU A 228 1.64 2.71 -11.06
C LEU A 228 0.57 3.23 -12.05
N ARG A 229 -0.40 2.39 -12.46
CA ARG A 229 -1.48 2.83 -13.37
C ARG A 229 -2.35 3.93 -12.75
N HIS A 230 -2.51 3.95 -11.42
CA HIS A 230 -3.21 5.02 -10.72
C HIS A 230 -2.46 6.34 -10.80
N ILE A 231 -1.15 6.33 -10.58
CA ILE A 231 -0.29 7.51 -10.76
C ILE A 231 -0.35 8.00 -12.22
N LEU A 232 -0.22 7.09 -13.19
CA LEU A 232 -0.23 7.45 -14.61
C LEU A 232 -1.57 8.06 -15.03
N LYS A 233 -2.68 7.48 -14.58
CA LYS A 233 -4.04 7.99 -14.84
C LYS A 233 -4.24 9.37 -14.21
N ALA A 234 -3.90 9.52 -12.92
CA ALA A 234 -4.08 10.76 -12.19
C ALA A 234 -3.21 11.90 -12.73
N SER A 235 -2.03 11.58 -13.28
CA SER A 235 -1.08 12.53 -13.84
C SER A 235 -1.20 12.72 -15.36
N SER A 236 -2.01 11.91 -16.06
CA SER A 236 -2.17 11.92 -17.53
C SER A 236 -0.85 11.70 -18.27
N VAL A 237 -0.04 10.74 -17.85
CA VAL A 237 1.28 10.40 -18.37
C VAL A 237 1.41 8.91 -18.70
N GLY A 238 2.47 8.53 -19.43
CA GLY A 238 2.90 7.16 -19.64
C GLY A 238 4.12 6.79 -18.80
N ALA A 239 4.58 5.55 -18.92
CA ALA A 239 5.80 5.09 -18.26
C ALA A 239 6.52 4.01 -19.04
N GLU A 240 7.83 3.90 -18.81
CA GLU A 240 8.66 2.76 -19.14
C GLU A 240 9.25 2.22 -17.85
N VAL A 241 8.98 0.93 -17.54
CA VAL A 241 9.50 0.20 -16.38
C VAL A 241 10.46 -0.88 -16.85
N ASP A 242 11.64 -0.94 -16.27
CA ASP A 242 12.63 -1.98 -16.54
C ASP A 242 12.41 -3.15 -15.58
N CYS A 243 11.89 -4.27 -16.10
CA CYS A 243 11.66 -5.49 -15.32
C CYS A 243 12.95 -6.04 -14.69
N GLY A 244 14.11 -5.76 -15.29
CA GLY A 244 15.42 -6.17 -14.76
C GLY A 244 15.91 -5.29 -13.59
N ALA A 245 15.34 -4.10 -13.42
CA ALA A 245 15.68 -3.18 -12.34
C ALA A 245 14.80 -3.29 -11.10
N ILE A 246 13.77 -4.16 -11.14
CA ILE A 246 12.88 -4.38 -9.99
C ILE A 246 13.67 -5.01 -8.84
N PRO A 247 13.72 -4.38 -7.67
CA PRO A 247 14.42 -4.95 -6.53
C PRO A 247 13.66 -6.16 -5.97
N MET A 248 14.35 -7.27 -5.82
CA MET A 248 13.80 -8.54 -5.31
C MET A 248 14.74 -9.14 -4.29
N SER A 249 14.22 -9.58 -3.15
CA SER A 249 15.04 -10.25 -2.14
C SER A 249 15.61 -11.59 -2.65
N THR A 250 16.77 -11.96 -2.16
CA THR A 250 17.35 -13.28 -2.47
C THR A 250 16.46 -14.42 -1.96
N GLN A 251 15.75 -14.21 -0.87
CA GLN A 251 14.82 -15.18 -0.28
C GLN A 251 13.64 -15.45 -1.22
N MET A 252 13.02 -14.40 -1.72
CA MET A 252 11.90 -14.49 -2.66
C MET A 252 12.33 -15.18 -3.97
N GLN A 253 13.45 -14.75 -4.56
CA GLN A 253 13.95 -15.35 -5.80
C GLN A 253 14.23 -16.84 -5.66
N LYS A 254 14.88 -17.28 -4.56
CA LYS A 254 15.15 -18.69 -4.28
C LYS A 254 13.87 -19.51 -4.09
N THR A 255 12.91 -18.96 -3.36
CA THR A 255 11.62 -19.60 -3.14
C THR A 255 10.83 -19.71 -4.43
N CYS A 256 10.74 -18.64 -5.23
CA CYS A 256 10.11 -18.68 -6.55
C CYS A 256 10.74 -19.77 -7.45
N ALA A 257 12.07 -19.84 -7.50
CA ALA A 257 12.77 -20.88 -8.26
C ALA A 257 12.42 -22.30 -7.78
N SER A 258 12.32 -22.52 -6.47
CA SER A 258 11.94 -23.83 -5.88
C SER A 258 10.49 -24.22 -6.15
N LEU A 259 9.61 -23.24 -6.33
CA LEU A 259 8.18 -23.42 -6.58
C LEU A 259 7.81 -23.38 -8.07
N GLY A 260 8.75 -23.06 -8.94
CA GLY A 260 8.48 -22.85 -10.38
C GLY A 260 7.64 -21.62 -10.67
N LEU A 261 7.73 -20.58 -9.82
CA LEU A 261 7.03 -19.31 -9.95
C LEU A 261 7.92 -18.29 -10.67
N ASP A 262 7.29 -17.35 -11.38
CA ASP A 262 7.99 -16.22 -11.99
C ASP A 262 8.22 -15.11 -10.94
N PRO A 263 9.46 -14.80 -10.54
CA PRO A 263 9.75 -13.81 -9.54
C PRO A 263 9.38 -12.39 -10.00
N VAL A 264 9.48 -12.08 -11.29
CA VAL A 264 9.10 -10.77 -11.83
C VAL A 264 7.59 -10.56 -11.74
N GLU A 265 6.81 -11.60 -12.06
CA GLU A 265 5.36 -11.56 -11.91
C GLU A 265 4.95 -11.36 -10.45
N LYS A 266 5.61 -12.08 -9.49
CA LYS A 266 5.36 -11.89 -8.05
C LYS A 266 5.73 -10.49 -7.58
N ALA A 267 6.81 -9.89 -8.07
CA ALA A 267 7.23 -8.56 -7.70
C ALA A 267 6.37 -7.43 -8.31
N LEU A 268 5.85 -7.63 -9.53
CA LEU A 268 5.05 -6.61 -10.21
C LEU A 268 3.56 -6.71 -9.91
N CYS A 269 3.03 -7.91 -9.70
CA CYS A 269 1.61 -8.17 -9.51
C CYS A 269 1.25 -8.57 -8.08
N GLY A 270 2.23 -8.85 -7.23
CA GLY A 270 2.03 -9.15 -5.82
C GLY A 270 1.72 -7.90 -5.04
N GLY A 271 0.66 -7.93 -4.23
CA GLY A 271 0.30 -6.84 -3.34
C GLY A 271 0.88 -7.02 -1.93
N GLU A 272 0.53 -6.04 -1.08
CA GLU A 272 0.80 -6.01 0.36
C GLU A 272 2.29 -5.93 0.73
N ASP A 273 3.14 -5.39 -0.14
CA ASP A 273 4.54 -5.10 0.18
C ASP A 273 4.68 -3.85 1.07
N TYR A 274 3.76 -2.88 0.95
CA TYR A 274 3.71 -1.62 1.70
C TYR A 274 5.03 -0.82 1.64
N GLU A 275 5.74 -0.97 0.52
CA GLU A 275 6.79 -0.06 0.10
C GLU A 275 6.15 1.17 -0.57
N LEU A 276 6.90 2.26 -0.72
CA LEU A 276 6.42 3.43 -1.45
C LEU A 276 6.85 3.37 -2.92
N LEU A 277 5.90 3.65 -3.81
CA LEU A 277 6.09 3.92 -5.23
C LEU A 277 6.01 5.43 -5.45
N PHE A 278 7.06 6.04 -5.97
CA PHE A 278 7.08 7.48 -6.15
C PHE A 278 7.76 7.91 -7.46
N THR A 279 7.43 9.12 -7.91
CA THR A 279 8.05 9.75 -9.07
C THR A 279 8.79 11.01 -8.64
N ILE A 280 9.98 11.23 -9.18
CA ILE A 280 10.85 12.34 -8.75
C ILE A 280 11.78 12.77 -9.88
N GLY A 281 12.07 14.07 -9.96
CA GLY A 281 13.06 14.60 -10.87
C GLY A 281 14.49 14.18 -10.50
N GLU A 282 15.37 14.05 -11.51
CA GLU A 282 16.76 13.59 -11.28
C GLU A 282 17.56 14.51 -10.33
N GLN A 283 17.27 15.80 -10.30
CA GLN A 283 17.97 16.75 -9.42
C GLN A 283 17.50 16.63 -7.98
N GLU A 284 16.21 16.39 -7.79
CA GLU A 284 15.59 16.16 -6.50
C GLU A 284 16.04 14.84 -5.91
N LEU A 285 16.12 13.78 -6.74
CA LEU A 285 16.59 12.45 -6.32
C LEU A 285 18.01 12.49 -5.75
N LYS A 286 18.91 13.32 -6.31
CA LYS A 286 20.29 13.48 -5.80
C LYS A 286 20.35 14.03 -4.36
N ARG A 287 19.28 14.63 -3.87
CA ARG A 287 19.18 15.20 -2.52
C ARG A 287 18.45 14.28 -1.54
N LEU A 288 17.90 13.18 -2.08
CA LEU A 288 17.16 12.21 -1.28
C LEU A 288 18.12 11.27 -0.56
N ASP A 289 18.12 11.35 0.75
CA ASP A 289 18.91 10.47 1.64
C ASP A 289 18.01 9.36 2.22
N VAL A 290 17.45 8.54 1.31
CA VAL A 290 16.61 7.38 1.63
C VAL A 290 17.01 6.26 0.67
N GLU A 291 17.05 5.02 1.17
CA GLU A 291 17.24 3.86 0.29
C GLU A 291 16.11 3.79 -0.73
N HIS A 292 16.48 3.70 -2.00
CA HIS A 292 15.53 3.63 -3.10
C HIS A 292 16.13 2.91 -4.31
N TYR A 293 15.25 2.43 -5.15
CA TYR A 293 15.58 1.72 -6.38
C TYR A 293 14.87 2.39 -7.55
N VAL A 294 15.64 2.82 -8.55
CA VAL A 294 15.07 3.37 -9.79
C VAL A 294 14.64 2.20 -10.67
N ILE A 295 13.35 2.10 -10.94
CA ILE A 295 12.76 1.00 -11.71
C ILE A 295 12.28 1.43 -13.10
N GLY A 296 12.28 2.73 -13.40
CA GLY A 296 11.78 3.21 -14.67
C GLY A 296 11.77 4.75 -14.80
N ARG A 297 11.03 5.22 -15.79
CA ARG A 297 10.87 6.64 -16.08
C ARG A 297 9.46 6.96 -16.57
N ILE A 298 8.94 8.10 -16.17
CA ILE A 298 7.70 8.67 -16.69
C ILE A 298 7.93 9.21 -18.12
N THR A 299 7.01 8.89 -19.01
CA THR A 299 7.05 9.30 -20.43
C THR A 299 5.86 10.19 -20.78
N ALA A 300 5.97 10.89 -21.90
CA ALA A 300 4.81 11.57 -22.48
C ALA A 300 3.80 10.54 -23.05
N GLY A 301 2.53 10.91 -23.07
CA GLY A 301 1.45 10.03 -23.56
C GLY A 301 0.83 9.21 -22.45
N SER A 302 0.20 8.08 -22.77
CA SER A 302 -0.59 7.25 -21.83
C SER A 302 -0.20 5.77 -21.83
N THR A 303 0.92 5.42 -22.48
CA THR A 303 1.33 4.02 -22.62
C THR A 303 2.23 3.59 -21.46
N LEU A 304 1.97 2.42 -20.89
CA LEU A 304 2.86 1.75 -19.96
C LEU A 304 3.60 0.63 -20.70
N VAL A 305 4.92 0.67 -20.68
CA VAL A 305 5.82 -0.28 -21.36
C VAL A 305 6.66 -1.01 -20.31
N TRP A 306 6.65 -2.35 -20.38
CA TRP A 306 7.48 -3.22 -19.54
C TRP A 306 8.72 -3.64 -20.33
N LYS A 307 9.86 -2.96 -20.12
CA LYS A 307 11.12 -3.31 -20.76
C LYS A 307 11.65 -4.65 -20.22
N GLY A 308 12.10 -5.49 -21.13
CA GLY A 308 12.58 -6.85 -20.78
C GLY A 308 11.47 -7.89 -20.65
N SER A 309 10.22 -7.54 -20.97
CA SER A 309 9.10 -8.47 -21.02
C SER A 309 8.15 -8.14 -22.17
N ASP A 310 7.61 -9.19 -22.80
CA ASP A 310 6.54 -9.09 -23.80
C ASP A 310 5.15 -9.23 -23.16
N ARG A 311 5.08 -9.38 -21.83
CA ARG A 311 3.83 -9.51 -21.08
C ARG A 311 3.32 -8.15 -20.65
N ASP A 312 1.99 -8.00 -20.56
CA ASP A 312 1.36 -6.95 -19.77
C ASP A 312 1.07 -7.49 -18.38
N TYR A 313 1.50 -6.77 -17.36
CA TYR A 313 1.31 -7.13 -15.96
C TYR A 313 0.08 -6.39 -15.41
N LEU A 314 -0.75 -7.14 -14.70
CA LEU A 314 -1.96 -6.63 -14.04
C LEU A 314 -1.82 -6.94 -12.55
N GLY A 315 -1.95 -5.96 -11.70
CA GLY A 315 -1.93 -6.16 -10.25
C GLY A 315 -3.17 -6.91 -9.73
N PHE A 316 -3.27 -7.04 -8.42
CA PHE A 316 -4.41 -7.67 -7.76
C PHE A 316 -5.72 -6.92 -8.09
N ARG A 317 -6.85 -7.63 -8.08
CA ARG A 317 -8.18 -7.06 -8.30
C ARG A 317 -9.18 -7.75 -7.38
N HIS A 318 -9.91 -6.97 -6.61
CA HIS A 318 -10.97 -7.45 -5.72
C HIS A 318 -12.23 -7.93 -6.48
N PHE A 319 -12.48 -7.45 -7.72
CA PHE A 319 -13.67 -7.79 -8.52
C PHE A 319 -13.34 -8.09 -9.97
#